data_a631f2076760ed8131bd3525b50372b2
#
_entry.id   a631f2076760ed8131bd3525b50372b2
#
_cell.length_a   1.000
_cell.length_b   1.000
_cell.length_c   1.000
_cell.angle_alpha   90.00
_cell.angle_beta   90.00
_cell.angle_gamma   90.00
#
_symmetry.space_group_name_H-M   'P 1'
#
loop_
_entity.id
_entity.type
_entity.pdbx_description
1 polymer ?
#
loop_
_entity_poly.entity_id
_entity_poly.type
_entity_poly.pdbx_seq_one_letter_code
_entity_poly.pdbx_strand_id
1 'polypeptide(L)'
;MTIDFSNAKEQGNFLPAGKHTVKIKNIEAKETKNGHPQLIITFVDANGREFTHYQLADFEQDWVKNWFYNFTKNAGLPVKKENFTFDTNDLVGKPIFVDIQREYNDYSEKYKNKLKYTAKYDKGKADQWDEEYAISDEEKALKAKQGGATSSSNNSNPFANADGPIDIDTNELPF
;
A
#
# COMPACT_ATOMS: atom_id res chain seq x y z
N MET A 1 22.92 -2.63 -29.55
CA MET A 1 21.56 -2.78 -28.99
C MET A 1 21.17 -1.45 -28.40
N THR A 2 20.08 -0.85 -28.82
CA THR A 2 19.57 0.42 -28.27
C THR A 2 18.31 0.09 -27.48
N ILE A 3 18.23 0.54 -26.23
CA ILE A 3 17.08 0.33 -25.34
C ILE A 3 16.40 1.69 -25.18
N ASP A 4 15.11 1.74 -25.51
CA ASP A 4 14.28 2.94 -25.30
C ASP A 4 13.63 2.88 -23.91
N PHE A 5 13.91 3.86 -23.07
CA PHE A 5 13.38 4.02 -21.74
C PHE A 5 12.22 5.02 -21.64
N SER A 6 11.73 5.56 -22.77
CA SER A 6 10.69 6.61 -22.77
C SER A 6 9.40 6.19 -22.07
N ASN A 7 9.12 4.90 -21.96
CA ASN A 7 7.98 4.33 -21.25
C ASN A 7 8.38 3.60 -19.95
N ALA A 8 9.65 3.67 -19.55
CA ALA A 8 10.08 3.09 -18.29
C ALA A 8 9.43 3.86 -17.13
N LYS A 9 8.70 3.15 -16.29
CA LYS A 9 8.23 3.70 -15.02
C LYS A 9 9.35 3.55 -14.01
N GLU A 10 9.73 4.63 -13.36
CA GLU A 10 10.57 4.54 -12.18
C GLU A 10 9.93 3.56 -11.19
N GLN A 11 10.74 2.69 -10.61
CA GLN A 11 10.27 1.82 -9.53
C GLN A 11 9.67 2.73 -8.45
N GLY A 12 8.38 2.53 -8.17
CA GLY A 12 7.60 3.41 -7.32
C GLY A 12 8.31 3.69 -6.01
N ASN A 13 8.45 4.95 -5.69
CA ASN A 13 9.07 5.44 -4.48
C ASN A 13 8.05 5.24 -3.34
N PHE A 14 8.02 4.05 -2.75
CA PHE A 14 7.05 3.69 -1.73
C PHE A 14 7.47 4.23 -0.37
N LEU A 15 6.51 4.83 0.33
CA LEU A 15 6.66 5.24 1.72
C LEU A 15 6.72 3.97 2.60
N PRO A 16 7.80 3.76 3.36
CA PRO A 16 7.93 2.58 4.20
C PRO A 16 7.00 2.64 5.43
N ALA A 17 6.91 1.54 6.18
CA ALA A 17 6.27 1.57 7.48
C ALA A 17 7.00 2.51 8.43
N GLY A 18 6.24 3.29 9.20
CA GLY A 18 6.78 4.30 10.08
C GLY A 18 5.80 5.41 10.38
N LYS A 19 6.27 6.41 11.12
CA LYS A 19 5.56 7.67 11.36
C LYS A 19 6.06 8.71 10.37
N HIS A 20 5.15 9.29 9.60
CA HIS A 20 5.51 10.20 8.53
C HIS A 20 4.65 11.46 8.51
N THR A 21 5.30 12.55 8.13
CA THR A 21 4.61 13.78 7.72
C THR A 21 4.34 13.71 6.22
N VAL A 22 3.08 13.74 5.85
CA VAL A 22 2.66 13.61 4.44
C VAL A 22 1.65 14.66 4.05
N LYS A 23 1.42 14.80 2.74
CA LYS A 23 0.25 15.49 2.18
C LYS A 23 -0.68 14.48 1.54
N ILE A 24 -1.96 14.77 1.57
CA ILE A 24 -2.94 14.03 0.79
C ILE A 24 -2.76 14.44 -0.67
N LYS A 25 -2.24 13.52 -1.49
CA LYS A 25 -1.94 13.79 -2.91
C LYS A 25 -3.18 13.71 -3.76
N ASN A 26 -3.98 12.67 -3.55
CA ASN A 26 -5.17 12.38 -4.35
C ASN A 26 -6.17 11.55 -3.54
N ILE A 27 -7.46 11.71 -3.87
CA ILE A 27 -8.55 10.87 -3.36
C ILE A 27 -9.44 10.51 -4.54
N GLU A 28 -9.55 9.21 -4.82
CA GLU A 28 -10.39 8.68 -5.89
C GLU A 28 -11.52 7.85 -5.31
N ALA A 29 -12.74 8.05 -5.79
CA ALA A 29 -13.88 7.19 -5.47
C ALA A 29 -13.94 6.03 -6.47
N LYS A 30 -14.02 4.81 -5.96
CA LYS A 30 -14.19 3.59 -6.75
C LYS A 30 -15.16 2.64 -6.05
N GLU A 31 -15.62 1.65 -6.77
CA GLU A 31 -16.28 0.50 -6.19
C GLU A 31 -15.33 -0.69 -6.10
N THR A 32 -15.48 -1.46 -5.05
CA THR A 32 -14.80 -2.75 -4.93
C THR A 32 -15.39 -3.75 -5.94
N LYS A 33 -14.73 -4.88 -6.14
CA LYS A 33 -15.26 -5.96 -7.01
C LYS A 33 -16.66 -6.46 -6.61
N ASN A 34 -17.01 -6.27 -5.33
CA ASN A 34 -18.32 -6.66 -4.78
C ASN A 34 -19.32 -5.50 -4.74
N GLY A 35 -19.04 -4.38 -5.40
CA GLY A 35 -19.94 -3.22 -5.48
C GLY A 35 -20.00 -2.34 -4.25
N HIS A 36 -19.06 -2.48 -3.29
CA HIS A 36 -19.00 -1.59 -2.14
C HIS A 36 -18.26 -0.30 -2.47
N PRO A 37 -18.78 0.87 -2.05
CA PRO A 37 -18.10 2.14 -2.27
C PRO A 37 -16.79 2.20 -1.49
N GLN A 38 -15.74 2.68 -2.14
CA GLN A 38 -14.39 2.75 -1.58
C GLN A 38 -13.72 4.05 -2.01
N LEU A 39 -12.97 4.67 -1.11
CA LEU A 39 -12.03 5.74 -1.44
C LEU A 39 -10.60 5.20 -1.46
N ILE A 40 -9.87 5.59 -2.49
CA ILE A 40 -8.44 5.34 -2.64
C ILE A 40 -7.72 6.64 -2.33
N ILE A 41 -7.01 6.68 -1.22
CA ILE A 41 -6.33 7.86 -0.69
C ILE A 41 -4.83 7.68 -0.89
N THR A 42 -4.22 8.55 -1.66
CA THR A 42 -2.78 8.55 -1.89
C THR A 42 -2.13 9.65 -1.06
N PHE A 43 -1.18 9.27 -0.24
CA PHE A 43 -0.33 10.16 0.55
C PHE A 43 1.04 10.28 -0.10
N VAL A 44 1.67 11.44 0.04
CA VAL A 44 3.02 11.70 -0.46
C VAL A 44 3.83 12.46 0.59
N ASP A 45 5.07 12.03 0.82
CA ASP A 45 6.01 12.74 1.68
C ASP A 45 6.79 13.83 0.93
N ALA A 46 7.67 14.55 1.64
CA ALA A 46 8.51 15.59 1.06
C ALA A 46 9.52 15.08 0.02
N ASN A 47 9.84 13.79 0.05
CA ASN A 47 10.77 13.13 -0.88
C ASN A 47 10.06 12.51 -2.10
N GLY A 48 8.74 12.67 -2.21
CA GLY A 48 7.94 12.09 -3.30
C GLY A 48 7.63 10.61 -3.10
N ARG A 49 7.88 10.03 -1.93
CA ARG A 49 7.50 8.65 -1.62
C ARG A 49 6.01 8.59 -1.33
N GLU A 50 5.35 7.58 -1.83
CA GLU A 50 3.89 7.48 -1.80
C GLU A 50 3.40 6.26 -1.02
N PHE A 51 2.27 6.43 -0.36
CA PHE A 51 1.51 5.35 0.25
C PHE A 51 0.04 5.47 -0.14
N THR A 52 -0.56 4.36 -0.55
CA THR A 52 -1.97 4.31 -0.93
C THR A 52 -2.76 3.52 0.11
N HIS A 53 -3.81 4.15 0.63
CA HIS A 53 -4.76 3.57 1.57
C HIS A 53 -6.12 3.37 0.89
N TYR A 54 -6.71 2.20 1.11
CA TYR A 54 -8.04 1.84 0.62
C TYR A 54 -9.01 1.88 1.77
N GLN A 55 -9.93 2.83 1.76
CA GLN A 55 -10.90 3.04 2.81
C GLN A 55 -12.30 2.73 2.30
N LEU A 56 -13.01 1.81 2.98
CA LEU A 56 -14.43 1.61 2.73
C LEU A 56 -15.19 2.92 2.95
N ALA A 57 -16.11 3.25 2.06
CA ALA A 57 -16.89 4.49 2.07
C ALA A 57 -18.41 4.21 2.20
N ASP A 58 -18.76 3.09 2.83
CA ASP A 58 -20.14 2.79 3.17
C ASP A 58 -20.57 3.60 4.40
N PHE A 59 -21.12 4.79 4.15
CA PHE A 59 -21.53 5.72 5.21
C PHE A 59 -22.79 5.31 5.98
N GLU A 60 -23.37 4.16 5.72
CA GLU A 60 -24.38 3.56 6.60
C GLU A 60 -23.75 2.99 7.87
N GLN A 61 -22.46 2.63 7.78
CA GLN A 61 -21.69 2.10 8.89
C GLN A 61 -21.16 3.21 9.82
N ASP A 62 -21.47 3.17 11.10
CA ASP A 62 -21.03 4.20 12.05
C ASP A 62 -19.50 4.29 12.19
N TRP A 63 -18.80 3.15 12.13
CA TRP A 63 -17.35 3.16 12.19
C TRP A 63 -16.70 3.84 10.99
N VAL A 64 -17.32 3.77 9.79
CA VAL A 64 -16.87 4.49 8.59
C VAL A 64 -17.05 5.99 8.78
N LYS A 65 -18.23 6.43 9.26
CA LYS A 65 -18.48 7.85 9.60
C LYS A 65 -17.46 8.38 10.61
N ASN A 66 -17.20 7.60 11.67
CA ASN A 66 -16.24 7.96 12.71
C ASN A 66 -14.81 8.08 12.14
N TRP A 67 -14.42 7.16 11.26
CA TRP A 67 -13.12 7.21 10.62
C TRP A 67 -12.98 8.50 9.78
N PHE A 68 -13.94 8.79 8.91
CA PHE A 68 -13.91 9.98 8.07
C PHE A 68 -14.00 11.28 8.88
N TYR A 69 -14.78 11.32 9.93
CA TYR A 69 -14.83 12.46 10.84
C TYR A 69 -13.44 12.78 11.41
N ASN A 70 -12.75 11.76 11.94
CA ASN A 70 -11.42 11.93 12.50
C ASN A 70 -10.38 12.27 11.43
N PHE A 71 -10.44 11.61 10.29
CA PHE A 71 -9.55 11.86 9.17
C PHE A 71 -9.66 13.32 8.68
N THR A 72 -10.87 13.79 8.43
CA THR A 72 -11.14 15.16 8.00
C THR A 72 -10.69 16.19 9.03
N LYS A 73 -10.95 15.93 10.31
CA LYS A 73 -10.47 16.76 11.42
C LYS A 73 -8.93 16.81 11.48
N ASN A 74 -8.27 15.67 11.31
CA ASN A 74 -6.82 15.56 11.33
C ASN A 74 -6.17 16.24 10.11
N ALA A 75 -6.86 16.26 8.98
CA ALA A 75 -6.46 17.03 7.80
C ALA A 75 -6.67 18.55 7.95
N GLY A 76 -7.23 19.00 9.08
CA GLY A 76 -7.34 20.42 9.42
C GLY A 76 -8.58 21.11 8.87
N LEU A 77 -9.58 20.36 8.38
CA LEU A 77 -10.87 20.95 8.02
C LEU A 77 -11.73 21.16 9.27
N PRO A 78 -12.53 22.25 9.32
CA PRO A 78 -13.49 22.46 10.40
C PRO A 78 -14.63 21.44 10.26
N VAL A 79 -14.68 20.45 11.15
CA VAL A 79 -15.75 19.45 11.15
C VAL A 79 -16.77 19.73 12.25
N LYS A 80 -18.05 19.54 11.92
CA LYS A 80 -19.16 19.54 12.86
C LYS A 80 -19.81 18.16 12.85
N LYS A 81 -20.38 17.74 13.96
CA LYS A 81 -21.07 16.43 14.01
C LYS A 81 -22.43 16.45 13.35
N GLU A 82 -23.04 17.62 13.23
CA GLU A 82 -24.38 17.79 12.68
C GLU A 82 -24.32 18.54 11.35
N ASN A 83 -25.02 18.01 10.36
CA ASN A 83 -25.18 18.60 9.02
C ASN A 83 -23.87 19.05 8.35
N PHE A 84 -22.80 18.29 8.58
CA PHE A 84 -21.50 18.55 7.97
C PHE A 84 -21.33 17.74 6.70
N THR A 85 -21.13 18.41 5.61
CA THR A 85 -20.69 17.84 4.33
C THR A 85 -19.36 18.44 3.93
N PHE A 86 -18.52 17.68 3.29
CA PHE A 86 -17.26 18.16 2.72
C PHE A 86 -17.04 17.54 1.34
N ASP A 87 -16.31 18.26 0.50
CA ASP A 87 -15.80 17.72 -0.75
C ASP A 87 -14.43 17.05 -0.49
N THR A 88 -14.22 15.87 -1.00
CA THR A 88 -12.93 15.17 -0.89
C THR A 88 -11.79 15.98 -1.51
N ASN A 89 -12.08 16.83 -2.49
CA ASN A 89 -11.10 17.75 -3.07
C ASN A 89 -10.56 18.77 -2.06
N ASP A 90 -11.34 19.14 -1.03
CA ASP A 90 -10.88 20.04 0.02
C ASP A 90 -9.77 19.44 0.89
N LEU A 91 -9.64 18.11 0.89
CA LEU A 91 -8.60 17.38 1.61
C LEU A 91 -7.29 17.31 0.82
N VAL A 92 -7.33 17.42 -0.51
CA VAL A 92 -6.14 17.33 -1.36
C VAL A 92 -5.17 18.47 -1.05
N GLY A 93 -3.90 18.15 -0.91
CA GLY A 93 -2.85 19.11 -0.54
C GLY A 93 -2.72 19.37 0.96
N LYS A 94 -3.66 18.91 1.79
CA LYS A 94 -3.58 19.10 3.25
C LYS A 94 -2.49 18.25 3.87
N PRO A 95 -1.66 18.82 4.77
CA PRO A 95 -0.68 18.08 5.53
C PRO A 95 -1.37 17.28 6.64
N ILE A 96 -0.88 16.08 6.90
CA ILE A 96 -1.36 15.20 7.95
C ILE A 96 -0.22 14.30 8.42
N PHE A 97 -0.27 13.84 9.66
CA PHE A 97 0.59 12.80 10.16
C PHE A 97 -0.05 11.42 9.95
N VAL A 98 0.74 10.45 9.52
CA VAL A 98 0.31 9.06 9.32
C VAL A 98 1.24 8.10 10.04
N ASP A 99 0.67 7.09 10.69
CA ASP A 99 1.40 5.93 11.20
C ASP A 99 1.05 4.72 10.32
N ILE A 100 2.06 4.23 9.62
CA ILE A 100 1.97 3.09 8.71
C ILE A 100 2.67 1.92 9.37
N GLN A 101 1.94 0.83 9.58
CA GLN A 101 2.49 -0.38 10.20
C GLN A 101 2.51 -1.55 9.21
N ARG A 102 3.43 -2.48 9.46
CA ARG A 102 3.49 -3.74 8.74
C ARG A 102 2.54 -4.73 9.41
N GLU A 103 1.54 -5.19 8.68
CA GLU A 103 0.64 -6.26 9.13
C GLU A 103 0.76 -7.48 8.21
N TYR A 104 0.79 -8.66 8.83
CA TYR A 104 0.71 -9.91 8.10
C TYR A 104 -0.71 -10.08 7.55
N ASN A 105 -0.79 -10.45 6.29
CA ASN A 105 -2.06 -10.71 5.62
C ASN A 105 -2.15 -12.20 5.31
N ASP A 106 -3.01 -12.91 6.04
CA ASP A 106 -3.18 -14.37 5.93
C ASP A 106 -3.61 -14.82 4.53
N TYR A 107 -4.42 -14.00 3.84
CA TYR A 107 -4.88 -14.34 2.50
C TYR A 107 -3.78 -14.32 1.45
N SER A 108 -2.87 -13.34 1.52
CA SER A 108 -1.75 -13.21 0.59
C SER A 108 -0.45 -13.81 1.11
N GLU A 109 -0.45 -14.29 2.36
CA GLU A 109 0.71 -14.81 3.08
C GLU A 109 1.94 -13.88 3.07
N LYS A 110 1.67 -12.55 3.13
CA LYS A 110 2.69 -11.52 3.04
C LYS A 110 2.42 -10.39 4.02
N TYR A 111 3.50 -9.75 4.47
CA TYR A 111 3.40 -8.49 5.18
C TYR A 111 3.07 -7.35 4.21
N LYS A 112 2.11 -6.52 4.59
CA LYS A 112 1.69 -5.32 3.83
C LYS A 112 1.73 -4.09 4.71
N ASN A 113 2.00 -2.95 4.11
CA ASN A 113 1.86 -1.67 4.78
C ASN A 113 0.37 -1.35 4.96
N LYS A 114 0.00 -0.93 6.16
CA LYS A 114 -1.37 -0.58 6.51
C LYS A 114 -1.39 0.72 7.32
N LEU A 115 -2.28 1.62 6.97
CA LEU A 115 -2.51 2.82 7.75
C LEU A 115 -3.11 2.44 9.11
N LYS A 116 -2.38 2.73 10.19
CA LYS A 116 -2.83 2.43 11.55
C LYS A 116 -3.69 3.55 12.10
N TYR A 117 -3.20 4.76 12.03
CA TYR A 117 -3.95 5.97 12.39
C TYR A 117 -3.37 7.21 11.72
N THR A 118 -4.13 8.29 11.81
CA THR A 118 -3.71 9.63 11.39
C THR A 118 -3.75 10.59 12.57
N ALA A 119 -2.93 11.64 12.52
CA ALA A 119 -2.97 12.71 13.49
C ALA A 119 -2.89 14.07 12.81
N LYS A 120 -3.37 15.10 13.49
CA LYS A 120 -3.34 16.46 12.98
C LYS A 120 -1.90 16.95 12.84
N TYR A 121 -1.59 17.50 11.65
CA TYR A 121 -0.28 18.11 11.44
C TYR A 121 -0.03 19.27 12.40
N ASP A 122 1.12 19.26 13.01
CA ASP A 122 1.67 20.32 13.86
C ASP A 122 3.15 20.47 13.53
N LYS A 123 3.55 21.63 13.02
CA LYS A 123 4.94 21.90 12.64
C LYS A 123 5.92 21.69 13.80
N GLY A 124 5.51 22.00 15.04
CA GLY A 124 6.33 21.81 16.23
C GLY A 124 6.55 20.35 16.63
N LYS A 125 5.80 19.43 16.04
CA LYS A 125 5.87 17.97 16.30
C LYS A 125 6.38 17.18 15.10
N ALA A 126 6.75 17.84 14.01
CA ALA A 126 7.17 17.17 12.77
C ALA A 126 8.35 16.20 12.99
N ASP A 127 9.29 16.54 13.86
CA ASP A 127 10.44 15.67 14.17
C ASP A 127 10.04 14.36 14.86
N GLN A 128 8.88 14.31 15.52
CA GLN A 128 8.33 13.09 16.14
C GLN A 128 7.62 12.19 15.12
N TRP A 129 7.42 12.69 13.92
CA TRP A 129 6.75 12.04 12.80
C TRP A 129 7.68 11.87 11.60
N ASP A 130 8.94 11.52 11.88
CA ASP A 130 9.95 11.15 10.91
C ASP A 130 10.73 9.94 11.45
N GLU A 131 10.04 8.79 11.48
CA GLU A 131 10.58 7.55 12.02
C GLU A 131 10.18 6.39 11.10
N GLU A 132 11.16 5.67 10.59
CA GLU A 132 10.93 4.43 9.84
C GLU A 132 11.03 3.22 10.78
N TYR A 133 10.07 2.30 10.68
CA TYR A 133 10.08 1.10 11.50
C TYR A 133 10.96 0.02 10.89
N ALA A 134 11.78 -0.60 11.72
CA ALA A 134 12.55 -1.76 11.32
C ALA A 134 11.63 -2.93 10.96
N ILE A 135 12.05 -3.73 9.98
CA ILE A 135 11.38 -4.98 9.62
C ILE A 135 11.54 -5.96 10.78
N SER A 136 10.43 -6.57 11.22
CA SER A 136 10.44 -7.54 12.31
C SER A 136 11.24 -8.79 11.95
N ASP A 137 11.74 -9.50 12.97
CA ASP A 137 12.50 -10.74 12.75
C ASP A 137 11.62 -11.85 12.16
N GLU A 138 10.32 -11.85 12.46
CA GLU A 138 9.32 -12.74 11.86
C GLU A 138 9.16 -12.47 10.36
N GLU A 139 9.09 -11.20 9.96
CA GLU A 139 9.02 -10.84 8.54
C GLU A 139 10.32 -11.19 7.81
N LYS A 140 11.48 -10.98 8.42
CA LYS A 140 12.77 -11.37 7.86
C LYS A 140 12.85 -12.89 7.66
N ALA A 141 12.39 -13.65 8.65
CA ALA A 141 12.37 -15.12 8.57
C ALA A 141 11.41 -15.61 7.47
N LEU A 142 10.24 -14.96 7.30
CA LEU A 142 9.29 -15.29 6.25
C LEU A 142 9.88 -15.01 4.86
N LYS A 143 10.52 -13.87 4.69
CA LYS A 143 11.20 -13.50 3.43
C LYS A 143 12.33 -14.46 3.10
N ALA A 144 13.10 -14.92 4.09
CA ALA A 144 14.16 -15.90 3.91
C ALA A 144 13.59 -17.25 3.46
N LYS A 145 12.46 -17.70 4.01
CA LYS A 145 11.78 -18.92 3.59
C LYS A 145 11.23 -18.82 2.16
N GLN A 146 10.68 -17.68 1.78
CA GLN A 146 10.14 -17.44 0.44
C GLN A 146 11.24 -17.20 -0.61
N GLY A 147 12.37 -16.60 -0.22
CA GLY A 147 13.56 -16.42 -1.06
C GLY A 147 14.47 -17.63 -1.16
N GLY A 148 14.43 -18.53 -0.19
CA GLY A 148 15.22 -19.76 -0.15
C GLY A 148 14.79 -20.84 -1.15
N ALA A 149 13.67 -20.65 -1.83
CA ALA A 149 13.25 -21.49 -2.96
C ALA A 149 14.08 -21.24 -4.25
N THR A 150 14.99 -20.26 -4.24
CA THR A 150 15.81 -19.90 -5.40
C THR A 150 17.33 -19.95 -5.16
N SER A 151 17.80 -20.45 -4.03
CA SER A 151 19.24 -20.66 -3.81
C SER A 151 19.56 -21.98 -3.13
N SER A 152 19.12 -23.07 -3.68
CA SER A 152 19.93 -24.27 -3.63
C SER A 152 20.78 -24.27 -4.90
N SER A 153 22.00 -23.76 -4.77
CA SER A 153 23.06 -23.99 -5.73
C SER A 153 23.42 -25.46 -5.70
N ASN A 154 22.58 -26.29 -6.26
CA ASN A 154 23.03 -27.48 -6.94
C ASN A 154 22.93 -27.20 -8.41
N ASN A 155 24.09 -27.19 -9.04
CA ASN A 155 24.37 -27.08 -10.45
C ASN A 155 23.80 -28.30 -11.20
N SER A 156 22.50 -28.55 -11.04
CA SER A 156 21.71 -29.46 -11.85
C SER A 156 20.70 -28.61 -12.62
N ASN A 157 21.14 -28.20 -13.79
CA ASN A 157 20.21 -27.74 -14.81
C ASN A 157 19.14 -28.84 -14.96
N PRO A 158 17.85 -28.60 -14.63
CA PRO A 158 16.82 -29.61 -14.76
C PRO A 158 16.61 -30.08 -16.20
N PHE A 159 17.23 -29.39 -17.15
CA PHE A 159 17.26 -29.74 -18.58
C PHE A 159 18.55 -30.43 -19.04
N ALA A 160 19.52 -30.67 -18.15
CA ALA A 160 20.80 -31.29 -18.54
C ALA A 160 20.68 -32.76 -18.86
N ASN A 161 19.58 -33.42 -18.57
CA ASN A 161 19.29 -34.84 -18.88
C ASN A 161 18.10 -35.02 -19.80
N ALA A 162 17.66 -34.00 -20.51
CA ALA A 162 16.67 -34.11 -21.56
C ALA A 162 17.34 -34.50 -22.88
N ASP A 163 17.87 -35.72 -22.95
CA ASP A 163 18.22 -36.35 -24.22
C ASP A 163 16.93 -36.84 -24.89
N GLY A 164 16.33 -36.00 -25.71
CA GLY A 164 15.20 -36.38 -26.55
C GLY A 164 14.20 -35.23 -26.83
N PRO A 165 13.57 -35.22 -27.98
CA PRO A 165 12.47 -34.28 -28.22
C PRO A 165 11.33 -34.59 -27.24
N ILE A 166 10.81 -33.55 -26.60
CA ILE A 166 9.60 -33.64 -25.76
C ILE A 166 8.44 -33.96 -26.70
N ASP A 167 7.97 -35.22 -26.65
CA ASP A 167 6.77 -35.62 -27.34
C ASP A 167 5.57 -35.09 -26.51
N ILE A 168 5.02 -33.96 -26.94
CA ILE A 168 3.83 -33.40 -26.33
C ILE A 168 2.65 -34.12 -26.98
N ASP A 169 2.07 -35.08 -26.23
CA ASP A 169 0.82 -35.69 -26.63
C ASP A 169 -0.29 -34.63 -26.61
N THR A 170 -0.69 -34.18 -27.79
CA THR A 170 -1.71 -33.15 -28.00
C THR A 170 -3.12 -33.61 -27.63
N ASN A 171 -3.31 -34.84 -27.21
CA ASN A 171 -4.60 -35.38 -26.75
C ASN A 171 -4.90 -35.14 -25.28
N GLU A 172 -3.95 -34.63 -24.49
CA GLU A 172 -4.14 -34.35 -23.04
C GLU A 172 -4.27 -32.85 -22.71
N LEU A 173 -4.42 -31.98 -23.70
CA LEU A 173 -4.72 -30.58 -23.44
C LEU A 173 -6.23 -30.40 -23.19
N PRO A 174 -6.67 -30.02 -21.99
CA PRO A 174 -8.07 -29.73 -21.71
C PRO A 174 -8.42 -28.35 -22.30
N PHE A 175 -8.96 -28.37 -23.46
CA PHE A 175 -9.63 -27.20 -24.06
C PHE A 175 -11.15 -27.42 -24.08
#